data_fd1c0e8a87f54c34d00c5a8eacccb9ce
#
_entry.id   fd1c0e8a87f54c34d00c5a8eacccb9ce
#
_cell.length_a   1.000
_cell.length_b   1.000
_cell.length_c   1.000
_cell.angle_alpha   90.00
_cell.angle_beta   90.00
_cell.angle_gamma   90.00
#
_symmetry.space_group_name_H-M   'P 1'
#
loop_
_entity.id
_entity.type
_entity.pdbx_description
1 polymer ?
#
loop_
_entity_poly.entity_id
_entity_poly.type
_entity_poly.pdbx_seq_one_letter_code
_entity_poly.pdbx_strand_id
1 'polypeptide(L)'
;MKKSMIALSVMALLGSAAAMAASPNVKGGTSSSAGVAVGSSNHIMFSGGNSGVALNGAGSYIDLAGGPIKGSNTAIAARGNGGILKATDMGLPLPIDVAQVWKASATQGTSKFVINSVRQITTLSFAPQFGGLVIGQVANASGVPLAVGSGVYFGEWAPRAAGTPPSNSTNLNMGSSDRTVWYVGDNATTNMPTLSNATYNVIGIQGVGTASDNLPTAPKLYGGTLTANYNGSNGTLTGSITNGTSTVNFNPGGVATTFTAASQGKFTHTNGTIEGQFYNWPSIVPLV
;
A
#
# COMPACT_ATOMS: atom_id res chain seq x y z
N MET A 1 -2.80 15.56 19.81
CA MET A 1 -2.68 16.09 18.43
C MET A 1 -2.35 14.89 17.53
N LYS A 2 -3.29 14.46 16.68
CA LYS A 2 -3.02 13.39 15.71
C LYS A 2 -2.07 13.93 14.64
N LYS A 3 -0.92 13.31 14.47
CA LYS A 3 0.04 13.68 13.42
C LYS A 3 -0.58 13.35 12.07
N SER A 4 -0.64 14.34 11.17
CA SER A 4 -0.99 14.12 9.78
C SER A 4 0.13 13.32 9.14
N MET A 5 -0.12 12.04 8.82
CA MET A 5 0.85 11.22 8.10
C MET A 5 0.38 11.02 6.66
N ILE A 6 1.26 11.36 5.72
CA ILE A 6 1.16 10.93 4.32
C ILE A 6 2.14 9.77 4.18
N ALA A 7 1.62 8.58 3.90
CA ALA A 7 2.45 7.43 3.57
C ALA A 7 2.79 7.48 2.07
N LEU A 8 4.08 7.46 1.76
CA LEU A 8 4.60 7.58 0.40
C LEU A 8 5.28 6.28 -0.02
N SER A 9 4.83 5.67 -1.11
CA SER A 9 5.62 4.66 -1.80
C SER A 9 6.32 5.30 -3.00
N VAL A 10 7.65 5.25 -3.00
CA VAL A 10 8.47 5.78 -4.08
C VAL A 10 8.98 4.62 -4.92
N MET A 11 8.65 4.62 -6.20
CA MET A 11 9.14 3.61 -7.14
C MET A 11 10.35 4.13 -7.89
N ALA A 12 11.46 3.42 -7.74
CA ALA A 12 12.68 3.67 -8.49
C ALA A 12 12.72 2.88 -9.79
N LEU A 13 12.94 3.55 -10.90
CA LEU A 13 13.35 2.91 -12.14
C LEU A 13 14.88 2.83 -12.16
N LEU A 14 15.46 1.85 -11.49
CA LEU A 14 16.89 1.60 -11.55
C LEU A 14 17.17 0.42 -12.48
N GLY A 15 18.07 0.64 -13.44
CA GLY A 15 18.50 -0.38 -14.39
C GLY A 15 19.10 -1.62 -13.71
N SER A 16 18.72 -2.73 -14.25
CA SER A 16 19.21 -4.12 -14.17
C SER A 16 20.29 -4.49 -13.16
N ALA A 17 19.87 -5.25 -12.13
CA ALA A 17 20.65 -6.38 -11.65
C ALA A 17 19.70 -7.60 -11.62
N ALA A 18 20.16 -8.72 -12.15
CA ALA A 18 19.41 -9.99 -12.13
C ALA A 18 19.00 -10.29 -10.69
N ALA A 19 17.70 -10.34 -10.43
CA ALA A 19 17.18 -10.69 -9.11
C ALA A 19 17.49 -12.16 -8.83
N MET A 20 18.56 -12.43 -8.10
CA MET A 20 18.67 -13.66 -7.33
C MET A 20 17.51 -13.62 -6.31
N ALA A 21 16.79 -14.71 -6.18
CA ALA A 21 15.71 -14.86 -5.21
C ALA A 21 16.26 -14.83 -3.78
N ALA A 22 16.64 -13.66 -3.32
CA ALA A 22 16.84 -13.39 -1.90
C ALA A 22 15.47 -13.29 -1.25
N SER A 23 15.36 -13.69 0.01
CA SER A 23 14.15 -13.48 0.81
C SER A 23 13.72 -12.01 0.68
N PRO A 24 12.44 -11.73 0.39
CA PRO A 24 12.01 -10.37 0.13
C PRO A 24 12.36 -9.46 1.31
N ASN A 25 13.04 -8.35 1.02
CA ASN A 25 13.29 -7.32 2.02
C ASN A 25 12.05 -6.45 2.17
N VAL A 26 11.12 -6.92 2.99
CA VAL A 26 9.83 -6.24 3.20
C VAL A 26 10.01 -5.06 4.13
N LYS A 27 9.67 -3.88 3.65
CA LYS A 27 9.63 -2.64 4.43
C LYS A 27 8.34 -1.88 4.15
N GLY A 28 7.95 -1.04 5.10
CA GLY A 28 6.78 -0.19 4.94
C GLY A 28 6.60 0.73 6.13
N GLY A 29 5.47 1.42 6.14
CA GLY A 29 5.09 2.33 7.21
C GLY A 29 3.57 2.44 7.36
N THR A 30 3.16 2.97 8.49
CA THR A 30 1.75 3.13 8.85
C THR A 30 1.53 4.40 9.69
N SER A 31 0.38 5.02 9.54
CA SER A 31 -0.02 6.16 10.37
C SER A 31 -0.39 5.78 11.80
N SER A 32 -0.71 4.51 12.05
CA SER A 32 -1.00 3.96 13.38
C SER A 32 -0.77 2.45 13.40
N SER A 33 0.21 2.01 14.16
CA SER A 33 0.49 0.57 14.32
C SER A 33 -0.60 -0.17 15.11
N ALA A 34 -1.45 0.54 15.83
CA ALA A 34 -2.60 -0.06 16.51
C ALA A 34 -3.68 -0.51 15.51
N GLY A 35 -3.90 0.25 14.42
CA GLY A 35 -4.83 -0.13 13.37
C GLY A 35 -4.24 -1.13 12.39
N VAL A 36 -3.05 -0.81 11.86
CA VAL A 36 -2.33 -1.67 10.91
C VAL A 36 -0.85 -1.66 11.22
N ALA A 37 -0.25 -2.81 11.37
CA ALA A 37 1.19 -2.99 11.30
C ALA A 37 1.56 -3.67 9.97
N VAL A 38 2.74 -3.36 9.43
CA VAL A 38 3.23 -3.87 8.14
C VAL A 38 4.56 -4.59 8.30
N GLY A 39 4.77 -5.65 7.54
CA GLY A 39 6.00 -6.45 7.61
C GLY A 39 5.95 -7.69 6.72
N SER A 40 6.92 -8.59 6.88
CA SER A 40 6.91 -9.87 6.20
C SER A 40 5.78 -10.76 6.71
N SER A 41 5.04 -11.35 5.79
CA SER A 41 3.90 -12.23 6.12
C SER A 41 4.35 -13.48 6.86
N ASN A 42 3.66 -13.78 7.97
CA ASN A 42 3.93 -14.91 8.84
C ASN A 42 2.65 -15.55 9.43
N HIS A 43 1.48 -15.20 8.90
CA HIS A 43 0.22 -15.75 9.36
C HIS A 43 0.12 -17.24 9.02
N ILE A 44 -0.36 -18.06 9.94
CA ILE A 44 -0.38 -19.52 9.82
C ILE A 44 -1.03 -20.06 8.53
N MET A 45 -2.04 -19.35 8.00
CA MET A 45 -2.75 -19.76 6.78
C MET A 45 -2.37 -18.93 5.54
N PHE A 46 -1.79 -17.77 5.71
CA PHE A 46 -1.48 -16.82 4.64
C PHE A 46 -0.07 -16.27 4.84
N SER A 47 0.92 -17.16 4.88
CA SER A 47 2.33 -16.79 4.95
C SER A 47 3.02 -17.05 3.61
N GLY A 48 3.83 -16.13 3.16
CA GLY A 48 4.63 -16.25 1.94
C GLY A 48 5.97 -15.57 2.06
N GLY A 49 6.25 -14.94 3.22
CA GLY A 49 7.43 -14.11 3.44
C GLY A 49 7.40 -12.78 2.67
N ASN A 50 6.33 -12.51 1.89
CA ASN A 50 6.12 -11.28 1.14
C ASN A 50 5.44 -10.23 2.01
N SER A 51 5.10 -9.10 1.40
CA SER A 51 4.39 -8.01 2.05
C SER A 51 3.12 -8.45 2.74
N GLY A 52 3.03 -8.19 4.02
CA GLY A 52 1.92 -8.55 4.88
C GLY A 52 1.44 -7.40 5.75
N VAL A 53 0.21 -7.53 6.23
CA VAL A 53 -0.41 -6.62 7.18
C VAL A 53 -0.95 -7.38 8.38
N ALA A 54 -0.76 -6.82 9.57
CA ALA A 54 -1.43 -7.24 10.79
C ALA A 54 -2.48 -6.18 11.13
N LEU A 55 -3.72 -6.59 11.33
CA LEU A 55 -4.87 -5.70 11.52
C LEU A 55 -5.30 -5.68 12.99
N ASN A 56 -5.65 -4.50 13.47
CA ASN A 56 -6.24 -4.30 14.80
C ASN A 56 -5.43 -4.94 15.93
N GLY A 57 -4.10 -4.73 15.94
CA GLY A 57 -3.21 -5.26 16.96
C GLY A 57 -2.93 -6.78 16.88
N ALA A 58 -3.33 -7.45 15.81
CA ALA A 58 -2.97 -8.86 15.58
C ALA A 58 -1.45 -9.04 15.55
N GLY A 59 -0.96 -10.13 16.17
CA GLY A 59 0.48 -10.43 16.25
C GLY A 59 1.07 -11.08 15.00
N SER A 60 0.24 -11.39 13.98
CA SER A 60 0.67 -12.06 12.76
C SER A 60 0.30 -11.27 11.52
N TYR A 61 1.17 -11.29 10.51
CA TYR A 61 1.03 -10.56 9.25
C TYR A 61 0.45 -11.47 8.18
N ILE A 62 -0.69 -11.06 7.63
CA ILE A 62 -1.37 -11.77 6.54
C ILE A 62 -0.71 -11.37 5.23
N ASP A 63 -0.30 -12.33 4.40
CA ASP A 63 0.19 -12.10 3.04
C ASP A 63 -0.87 -11.40 2.20
N LEU A 64 -0.56 -10.22 1.70
CA LEU A 64 -1.51 -9.42 0.93
C LEU A 64 -1.88 -10.09 -0.40
N ALA A 65 -0.87 -10.59 -1.12
CA ALA A 65 -1.07 -11.20 -2.44
C ALA A 65 -1.80 -12.54 -2.35
N GLY A 66 -1.33 -13.44 -1.50
CA GLY A 66 -1.88 -14.79 -1.31
C GLY A 66 -3.17 -14.84 -0.51
N GLY A 67 -3.44 -13.82 0.31
CA GLY A 67 -4.62 -13.72 1.17
C GLY A 67 -5.73 -12.84 0.55
N PRO A 68 -5.90 -11.60 1.04
CA PRO A 68 -7.07 -10.78 0.71
C PRO A 68 -7.16 -10.43 -0.78
N ILE A 69 -6.03 -10.21 -1.49
CA ILE A 69 -6.04 -9.88 -2.92
C ILE A 69 -6.47 -11.10 -3.74
N LYS A 70 -5.84 -12.26 -3.52
CA LYS A 70 -6.18 -13.50 -4.22
C LYS A 70 -7.64 -13.88 -3.96
N GLY A 71 -8.06 -13.88 -2.70
CA GLY A 71 -9.43 -14.20 -2.31
C GLY A 71 -10.44 -13.26 -2.97
N SER A 72 -10.20 -11.95 -2.92
CA SER A 72 -11.06 -10.95 -3.57
C SER A 72 -11.15 -11.18 -5.08
N ASN A 73 -10.02 -11.42 -5.76
CA ASN A 73 -10.01 -11.68 -7.19
C ASN A 73 -10.80 -12.96 -7.55
N THR A 74 -10.66 -14.02 -6.76
CA THR A 74 -11.43 -15.28 -6.93
C THR A 74 -12.93 -15.03 -6.76
N ALA A 75 -13.33 -14.31 -5.71
CA ALA A 75 -14.72 -13.99 -5.46
C ALA A 75 -15.33 -13.12 -6.56
N ILE A 76 -14.59 -12.11 -7.04
CA ILE A 76 -15.03 -11.21 -8.11
C ILE A 76 -15.14 -11.95 -9.44
N ALA A 77 -14.20 -12.84 -9.76
CA ALA A 77 -14.30 -13.67 -10.97
C ALA A 77 -15.54 -14.57 -10.97
N ALA A 78 -15.93 -15.07 -9.81
CA ALA A 78 -17.10 -15.95 -9.67
C ALA A 78 -18.43 -15.19 -9.55
N ARG A 79 -18.45 -13.99 -8.95
CA ARG A 79 -19.69 -13.32 -8.51
C ARG A 79 -19.78 -11.83 -8.88
N GLY A 80 -18.76 -11.28 -9.56
CA GLY A 80 -18.68 -9.86 -9.93
C GLY A 80 -18.31 -8.93 -8.78
N ASN A 81 -18.21 -7.64 -9.07
CA ASN A 81 -17.98 -6.59 -8.08
C ASN A 81 -19.17 -6.51 -7.11
N GLY A 82 -18.89 -6.38 -5.81
CA GLY A 82 -19.87 -6.48 -4.75
C GLY A 82 -20.18 -7.92 -4.33
N GLY A 83 -19.50 -8.89 -4.95
CA GLY A 83 -19.65 -10.31 -4.61
C GLY A 83 -19.14 -10.65 -3.21
N ILE A 84 -19.65 -11.73 -2.66
CA ILE A 84 -19.27 -12.20 -1.32
C ILE A 84 -18.03 -13.09 -1.44
N LEU A 85 -16.97 -12.68 -0.74
CA LEU A 85 -15.79 -13.50 -0.49
C LEU A 85 -16.15 -14.57 0.56
N LYS A 86 -16.03 -15.82 0.18
CA LYS A 86 -16.22 -16.96 1.09
C LYS A 86 -14.88 -17.49 1.57
N ALA A 87 -14.85 -18.14 2.71
CA ALA A 87 -13.62 -18.78 3.20
C ALA A 87 -13.10 -19.84 2.21
N THR A 88 -13.98 -20.49 1.46
CA THR A 88 -13.61 -21.43 0.37
C THR A 88 -12.84 -20.76 -0.79
N ASP A 89 -13.07 -19.48 -1.07
CA ASP A 89 -12.31 -18.73 -2.09
C ASP A 89 -10.84 -18.53 -1.68
N MET A 90 -10.56 -18.63 -0.40
CA MET A 90 -9.24 -18.57 0.20
C MET A 90 -8.61 -19.94 0.47
N GLY A 91 -9.29 -21.03 0.04
CA GLY A 91 -8.83 -22.41 0.24
C GLY A 91 -9.16 -23.01 1.61
N LEU A 92 -10.03 -22.38 2.39
CA LEU A 92 -10.48 -22.92 3.67
C LEU A 92 -11.73 -23.78 3.46
N PRO A 93 -11.85 -24.94 4.13
CA PRO A 93 -12.98 -25.87 3.93
C PRO A 93 -14.26 -25.45 4.68
N LEU A 94 -14.50 -24.14 4.80
CA LEU A 94 -15.63 -23.59 5.55
C LEU A 94 -16.52 -22.73 4.63
N PRO A 95 -17.83 -22.98 4.55
CA PRO A 95 -18.75 -22.20 3.73
C PRO A 95 -19.18 -20.90 4.41
N ILE A 96 -18.24 -20.16 4.98
CA ILE A 96 -18.49 -18.94 5.75
C ILE A 96 -18.33 -17.73 4.82
N ASP A 97 -19.29 -16.81 4.88
CA ASP A 97 -19.20 -15.50 4.24
C ASP A 97 -18.25 -14.60 5.05
N VAL A 98 -17.15 -14.21 4.42
CA VAL A 98 -16.08 -13.48 5.09
C VAL A 98 -16.21 -11.97 4.89
N ALA A 99 -16.37 -11.54 3.65
CA ALA A 99 -16.39 -10.14 3.30
C ALA A 99 -17.15 -9.89 1.98
N GLN A 100 -17.47 -8.66 1.74
CA GLN A 100 -17.91 -8.19 0.43
C GLN A 100 -16.74 -7.50 -0.25
N VAL A 101 -16.54 -7.69 -1.55
CA VAL A 101 -15.33 -7.29 -2.25
C VAL A 101 -15.62 -6.56 -3.56
N TRP A 102 -14.77 -5.58 -3.84
CA TRP A 102 -14.81 -4.79 -5.09
C TRP A 102 -13.39 -4.62 -5.63
N LYS A 103 -13.28 -4.44 -6.94
CA LYS A 103 -12.03 -4.17 -7.64
C LYS A 103 -12.20 -3.06 -8.64
N ALA A 104 -11.24 -2.16 -8.70
CA ALA A 104 -11.14 -1.11 -9.70
C ALA A 104 -9.69 -0.91 -10.13
N SER A 105 -9.50 -0.35 -11.33
CA SER A 105 -8.22 0.19 -11.77
C SER A 105 -8.29 1.71 -11.71
N ALA A 106 -7.20 2.35 -11.32
CA ALA A 106 -7.12 3.78 -11.24
C ALA A 106 -5.74 4.29 -11.66
N THR A 107 -5.65 5.60 -11.90
CA THR A 107 -4.43 6.28 -12.28
C THR A 107 -4.33 7.58 -11.47
N GLN A 108 -3.15 7.86 -10.95
CA GLN A 108 -2.83 9.13 -10.31
C GLN A 108 -1.52 9.67 -10.89
N GLY A 109 -1.60 10.77 -11.61
CA GLY A 109 -0.50 11.23 -12.44
C GLY A 109 -0.15 10.19 -13.51
N THR A 110 1.09 9.77 -13.56
CA THR A 110 1.57 8.70 -14.46
C THR A 110 1.51 7.29 -13.86
N SER A 111 1.19 7.18 -12.57
CA SER A 111 1.18 5.92 -11.84
C SER A 111 -0.16 5.20 -11.99
N LYS A 112 -0.10 3.94 -12.40
CA LYS A 112 -1.25 3.03 -12.49
C LYS A 112 -1.27 2.08 -11.30
N PHE A 113 -2.47 1.72 -10.86
CA PHE A 113 -2.67 0.80 -9.75
C PHE A 113 -4.02 0.12 -9.83
N VAL A 114 -4.12 -1.02 -9.15
CA VAL A 114 -5.35 -1.78 -8.99
C VAL A 114 -5.74 -1.69 -7.52
N ILE A 115 -7.02 -1.45 -7.26
CA ILE A 115 -7.58 -1.33 -5.92
C ILE A 115 -8.51 -2.49 -5.67
N ASN A 116 -8.30 -3.19 -4.55
CA ASN A 116 -9.25 -4.11 -3.95
C ASN A 116 -9.82 -3.47 -2.69
N SER A 117 -11.14 -3.33 -2.63
CA SER A 117 -11.86 -2.86 -1.44
C SER A 117 -12.59 -4.02 -0.80
N VAL A 118 -12.41 -4.19 0.50
CA VAL A 118 -12.92 -5.33 1.27
C VAL A 118 -13.69 -4.82 2.48
N ARG A 119 -14.96 -5.17 2.58
CA ARG A 119 -15.80 -4.89 3.74
C ARG A 119 -16.07 -6.18 4.50
N GLN A 120 -15.67 -6.25 5.75
CA GLN A 120 -15.87 -7.43 6.57
C GLN A 120 -17.35 -7.67 6.89
N ILE A 121 -17.80 -8.90 6.69
CA ILE A 121 -19.16 -9.37 7.04
C ILE A 121 -19.09 -10.26 8.27
N THR A 122 -18.11 -11.19 8.31
CA THR A 122 -18.00 -12.15 9.40
C THR A 122 -17.77 -11.47 10.75
N THR A 123 -18.35 -12.08 11.79
CA THR A 123 -18.17 -11.66 13.19
C THR A 123 -17.30 -12.63 13.98
N LEU A 124 -16.70 -13.62 13.32
CA LEU A 124 -15.88 -14.63 13.97
C LEU A 124 -14.71 -14.01 14.70
N SER A 125 -14.54 -14.31 15.97
CA SER A 125 -13.53 -13.71 16.84
C SER A 125 -12.09 -14.05 16.46
N PHE A 126 -11.88 -15.17 15.76
CA PHE A 126 -10.57 -15.57 15.27
C PHE A 126 -10.20 -14.95 13.91
N ALA A 127 -11.15 -14.31 13.21
CA ALA A 127 -10.87 -13.60 11.98
C ALA A 127 -10.26 -12.22 12.29
N PRO A 128 -9.32 -11.73 11.47
CA PRO A 128 -8.85 -10.36 11.59
C PRO A 128 -10.03 -9.38 11.58
N GLN A 129 -10.07 -8.47 12.54
CA GLN A 129 -11.20 -7.56 12.70
C GLN A 129 -10.95 -6.25 11.96
N PHE A 130 -11.85 -5.90 11.04
CA PHE A 130 -11.85 -4.63 10.33
C PHE A 130 -13.28 -4.27 9.88
N GLY A 131 -13.55 -3.01 9.64
CA GLY A 131 -14.78 -2.54 8.99
C GLY A 131 -14.56 -2.52 7.48
N GLY A 132 -13.56 -1.76 7.06
CA GLY A 132 -13.10 -1.68 5.69
C GLY A 132 -11.59 -1.83 5.57
N LEU A 133 -11.16 -2.46 4.50
CA LEU A 133 -9.76 -2.57 4.09
C LEU A 133 -9.66 -2.27 2.60
N VAL A 134 -8.91 -1.23 2.26
CA VAL A 134 -8.61 -0.86 0.88
C VAL A 134 -7.15 -1.21 0.61
N ILE A 135 -6.90 -1.96 -0.45
CA ILE A 135 -5.56 -2.42 -0.84
C ILE A 135 -5.29 -1.96 -2.27
N GLY A 136 -4.39 -1.00 -2.42
CA GLY A 136 -3.85 -0.59 -3.71
C GLY A 136 -2.62 -1.41 -4.05
N GLN A 137 -2.55 -1.90 -5.28
CA GLN A 137 -1.40 -2.60 -5.86
C GLN A 137 -0.81 -1.71 -6.94
N VAL A 138 0.44 -1.35 -6.79
CA VAL A 138 1.14 -0.63 -7.85
C VAL A 138 1.24 -1.51 -9.09
N ALA A 139 1.00 -0.92 -10.25
CA ALA A 139 1.00 -1.59 -11.53
C ALA A 139 2.09 -1.03 -12.47
N ASN A 140 2.50 -1.82 -13.43
CA ASN A 140 3.40 -1.40 -14.51
C ASN A 140 2.70 -0.43 -15.47
N ALA A 141 3.41 0.06 -16.46
CA ALA A 141 2.87 1.00 -17.47
C ALA A 141 1.65 0.45 -18.24
N SER A 142 1.52 -0.89 -18.35
CA SER A 142 0.37 -1.55 -18.96
C SER A 142 -0.82 -1.72 -17.99
N GLY A 143 -0.67 -1.33 -16.72
CA GLY A 143 -1.72 -1.46 -15.70
C GLY A 143 -1.79 -2.85 -15.06
N VAL A 144 -0.79 -3.69 -15.26
CA VAL A 144 -0.69 -5.02 -14.64
C VAL A 144 0.01 -4.87 -13.29
N PRO A 145 -0.57 -5.38 -12.17
CA PRO A 145 0.07 -5.37 -10.87
C PRO A 145 1.45 -6.01 -10.90
N LEU A 146 2.35 -5.52 -10.06
CA LEU A 146 3.66 -6.10 -9.92
C LEU A 146 3.59 -7.53 -9.41
N ALA A 147 4.53 -8.36 -9.84
CA ALA A 147 4.63 -9.74 -9.39
C ALA A 147 4.94 -9.82 -7.89
N VAL A 148 4.53 -10.92 -7.26
CA VAL A 148 4.92 -11.28 -5.90
C VAL A 148 6.46 -11.34 -5.81
N GLY A 149 7.02 -10.81 -4.72
CA GLY A 149 8.47 -10.62 -4.55
C GLY A 149 9.00 -9.29 -5.09
N SER A 150 8.15 -8.53 -5.81
CA SER A 150 8.41 -7.15 -6.26
C SER A 150 7.20 -6.26 -6.05
N GLY A 151 6.17 -6.77 -5.37
CA GLY A 151 4.92 -6.07 -5.12
C GLY A 151 5.12 -4.84 -4.23
N VAL A 152 4.47 -3.75 -4.58
CA VAL A 152 4.35 -2.56 -3.74
C VAL A 152 2.87 -2.28 -3.53
N TYR A 153 2.48 -2.22 -2.28
CA TYR A 153 1.11 -2.09 -1.83
C TYR A 153 0.95 -0.87 -0.95
N PHE A 154 -0.22 -0.30 -0.96
CA PHE A 154 -0.62 0.79 -0.08
C PHE A 154 -2.11 0.68 0.21
N GLY A 155 -2.57 1.31 1.27
CA GLY A 155 -3.99 1.19 1.54
C GLY A 155 -4.47 1.92 2.78
N GLU A 156 -5.72 1.68 3.06
CA GLU A 156 -6.45 2.20 4.20
C GLU A 156 -7.12 1.06 4.95
N TRP A 157 -7.20 1.22 6.24
CA TRP A 157 -7.97 0.38 7.14
C TRP A 157 -8.86 1.26 8.01
N ALA A 158 -10.04 0.78 8.28
CA ALA A 158 -10.92 1.38 9.29
C ALA A 158 -11.46 0.30 10.22
N PRO A 159 -11.70 0.63 11.50
CA PRO A 159 -12.33 -0.29 12.43
C PRO A 159 -13.77 -0.58 11.99
N ARG A 160 -14.33 -1.65 12.52
CA ARG A 160 -15.72 -1.98 12.31
C ARG A 160 -16.63 -0.90 12.90
N ALA A 161 -17.63 -0.47 12.14
CA ALA A 161 -18.68 0.39 12.67
C ALA A 161 -19.46 -0.36 13.77
N ALA A 162 -20.04 0.39 14.70
CA ALA A 162 -20.91 -0.20 15.72
C ALA A 162 -22.12 -0.91 15.06
N GLY A 163 -22.49 -2.05 15.60
CA GLY A 163 -23.56 -2.90 15.07
C GLY A 163 -23.08 -3.84 13.95
N THR A 164 -24.00 -4.65 13.42
CA THR A 164 -23.76 -5.54 12.28
C THR A 164 -24.09 -4.80 11.00
N PRO A 165 -23.12 -4.56 10.10
CA PRO A 165 -23.41 -3.90 8.82
C PRO A 165 -24.43 -4.71 8.01
N PRO A 166 -25.37 -4.09 7.32
CA PRO A 166 -26.26 -4.77 6.38
C PRO A 166 -25.46 -5.53 5.32
N SER A 167 -25.96 -6.67 4.87
CA SER A 167 -25.28 -7.49 3.87
C SER A 167 -25.01 -6.77 2.55
N ASN A 168 -25.84 -5.77 2.22
CA ASN A 168 -25.73 -4.96 1.00
C ASN A 168 -25.09 -3.58 1.21
N SER A 169 -24.56 -3.31 2.41
CA SER A 169 -23.91 -2.03 2.69
C SER A 169 -22.61 -1.89 1.90
N THR A 170 -22.34 -0.70 1.39
CA THR A 170 -21.05 -0.34 0.78
C THR A 170 -20.17 0.48 1.73
N ASN A 171 -20.61 0.70 2.96
CA ASN A 171 -19.90 1.54 3.94
C ASN A 171 -18.70 0.80 4.52
N LEU A 172 -17.50 1.29 4.22
CA LEU A 172 -16.22 0.79 4.73
C LEU A 172 -15.81 1.41 6.06
N ASN A 173 -16.62 2.32 6.63
CA ASN A 173 -16.30 3.11 7.82
C ASN A 173 -15.02 3.96 7.69
N MET A 174 -14.65 4.38 6.48
CA MET A 174 -13.44 5.18 6.23
C MET A 174 -13.52 6.62 6.77
N GLY A 175 -14.69 7.05 7.23
CA GLY A 175 -14.87 8.29 8.00
C GLY A 175 -14.43 8.18 9.46
N SER A 176 -14.07 7.01 9.95
CA SER A 176 -13.63 6.80 11.33
C SER A 176 -12.40 7.65 11.67
N SER A 177 -12.40 8.17 12.89
CA SER A 177 -11.22 8.85 13.46
C SER A 177 -10.00 7.92 13.62
N ASP A 178 -10.22 6.61 13.63
CA ASP A 178 -9.20 5.58 13.80
C ASP A 178 -8.72 5.01 12.45
N ARG A 179 -9.21 5.60 11.33
CA ARG A 179 -8.71 5.26 10.00
C ARG A 179 -7.18 5.33 9.97
N THR A 180 -6.58 4.26 9.48
CA THR A 180 -5.13 4.11 9.37
C THR A 180 -4.74 3.93 7.92
N VAL A 181 -3.75 4.69 7.44
CA VAL A 181 -3.13 4.50 6.14
C VAL A 181 -1.79 3.78 6.30
N TRP A 182 -1.43 3.00 5.29
CA TRP A 182 -0.23 2.18 5.29
C TRP A 182 0.34 1.97 3.88
N TYR A 183 1.62 1.64 3.82
CA TYR A 183 2.28 1.14 2.61
C TYR A 183 3.27 0.06 2.99
N VAL A 184 3.54 -0.87 2.06
CA VAL A 184 4.51 -1.95 2.23
C VAL A 184 4.94 -2.48 0.86
N GLY A 185 6.19 -2.92 0.74
CA GLY A 185 6.68 -3.53 -0.50
C GLY A 185 7.67 -4.63 -0.24
N ASP A 186 7.73 -5.55 -1.20
CA ASP A 186 8.52 -6.79 -1.12
C ASP A 186 10.02 -6.59 -1.29
N ASN A 187 10.43 -5.56 -2.02
CA ASN A 187 11.82 -5.38 -2.43
C ASN A 187 12.31 -3.96 -2.10
N ALA A 188 12.29 -3.64 -0.81
CA ALA A 188 12.79 -2.36 -0.35
C ALA A 188 14.31 -2.26 -0.59
N THR A 189 14.75 -1.05 -0.98
CA THR A 189 16.18 -0.78 -1.20
C THR A 189 16.95 -0.87 0.11
N THR A 190 17.96 -1.71 0.15
CA THR A 190 18.90 -1.81 1.29
C THR A 190 20.20 -1.06 1.02
N ASN A 191 20.68 -1.12 -0.22
CA ASN A 191 21.89 -0.44 -0.68
C ASN A 191 21.51 0.44 -1.86
N MET A 192 21.44 1.73 -1.64
CA MET A 192 21.16 2.68 -2.72
C MET A 192 22.41 2.88 -3.58
N PRO A 193 22.30 2.69 -4.90
CA PRO A 193 23.38 3.09 -5.80
C PRO A 193 23.51 4.61 -5.81
N THR A 194 24.65 5.12 -6.25
CA THR A 194 24.80 6.55 -6.54
C THR A 194 23.76 6.99 -7.57
N LEU A 195 23.03 8.06 -7.27
CA LEU A 195 21.97 8.59 -8.11
C LEU A 195 22.35 10.01 -8.59
N SER A 196 22.16 10.25 -9.87
CA SER A 196 22.32 11.59 -10.46
C SER A 196 21.03 11.94 -11.21
N ASN A 197 20.25 12.86 -10.66
CA ASN A 197 18.96 13.29 -11.20
C ASN A 197 18.01 12.14 -11.57
N ALA A 198 17.99 11.08 -10.75
CA ALA A 198 17.11 9.94 -10.95
C ALA A 198 15.66 10.34 -10.67
N THR A 199 14.80 10.09 -11.65
CA THR A 199 13.38 10.47 -11.59
C THR A 199 12.52 9.29 -11.15
N TYR A 200 11.62 9.54 -10.21
CA TYR A 200 10.72 8.54 -9.63
C TYR A 200 9.27 8.97 -9.76
N ASN A 201 8.41 8.06 -10.21
CA ASN A 201 6.97 8.20 -10.04
C ASN A 201 6.61 7.84 -8.61
N VAL A 202 5.78 8.67 -7.99
CA VAL A 202 5.46 8.57 -6.57
C VAL A 202 3.96 8.44 -6.38
N ILE A 203 3.56 7.54 -5.50
CA ILE A 203 2.20 7.46 -4.98
C ILE A 203 2.26 7.71 -3.48
N GLY A 204 1.47 8.67 -3.03
CA GLY A 204 1.27 8.98 -1.62
C GLY A 204 -0.17 8.73 -1.21
N ILE A 205 -0.38 8.29 0.02
CA ILE A 205 -1.70 8.11 0.62
C ILE A 205 -1.86 9.00 1.84
N GLN A 206 -2.99 9.70 1.93
CA GLN A 206 -3.23 10.66 3.01
C GLN A 206 -4.00 10.04 4.17
N GLY A 207 -3.43 10.12 5.37
CA GLY A 207 -4.01 9.58 6.60
C GLY A 207 -4.99 10.49 7.34
N VAL A 208 -5.17 11.75 6.90
CA VAL A 208 -6.08 12.71 7.56
C VAL A 208 -7.25 13.10 6.67
N GLY A 209 -8.30 13.54 7.32
CA GLY A 209 -9.55 13.93 6.66
C GLY A 209 -10.46 12.74 6.35
N THR A 210 -11.66 13.04 5.90
CA THR A 210 -12.65 12.03 5.52
C THR A 210 -12.25 11.36 4.22
N ALA A 211 -12.18 10.04 4.19
CA ALA A 211 -12.16 9.27 2.96
C ALA A 211 -13.59 9.03 2.47
N SER A 212 -13.75 8.79 1.17
CA SER A 212 -15.04 8.41 0.63
C SER A 212 -15.33 6.95 0.89
N ASP A 213 -16.55 6.62 1.32
CA ASP A 213 -17.03 5.24 1.41
C ASP A 213 -17.65 4.73 0.09
N ASN A 214 -17.68 5.57 -0.96
CA ASN A 214 -18.21 5.18 -2.25
C ASN A 214 -17.29 4.22 -2.98
N LEU A 215 -17.73 3.00 -3.22
CA LEU A 215 -16.96 1.92 -3.82
C LEU A 215 -17.25 1.75 -5.31
N PRO A 216 -16.23 1.30 -6.05
CA PRO A 216 -14.83 1.14 -5.70
C PRO A 216 -14.10 2.49 -5.74
N THR A 217 -13.68 2.99 -4.59
CA THR A 217 -13.09 4.33 -4.49
C THR A 217 -11.60 4.22 -4.31
N ALA A 218 -10.86 5.03 -5.06
CA ALA A 218 -9.47 5.28 -4.77
C ALA A 218 -9.34 6.01 -3.43
N PRO A 219 -8.45 5.59 -2.54
CA PRO A 219 -8.10 6.37 -1.37
C PRO A 219 -7.62 7.78 -1.78
N LYS A 220 -7.55 8.71 -0.84
CA LYS A 220 -7.00 10.04 -1.11
C LYS A 220 -5.52 9.94 -1.47
N LEU A 221 -5.27 9.88 -2.78
CA LEU A 221 -3.93 9.67 -3.31
C LEU A 221 -3.31 10.98 -3.77
N TYR A 222 -2.02 11.08 -3.50
CA TYR A 222 -1.13 12.02 -4.13
C TYR A 222 -0.30 11.30 -5.17
N GLY A 223 -0.11 11.92 -6.32
CA GLY A 223 0.78 11.42 -7.36
C GLY A 223 1.66 12.54 -7.88
N GLY A 224 2.79 12.17 -8.44
CA GLY A 224 3.73 13.11 -9.02
C GLY A 224 5.09 12.49 -9.27
N THR A 225 6.06 13.35 -9.47
CA THR A 225 7.42 12.95 -9.79
C THR A 225 8.39 13.60 -8.82
N LEU A 226 9.27 12.79 -8.25
CA LEU A 226 10.40 13.26 -7.45
C LEU A 226 11.72 12.96 -8.17
N THR A 227 12.67 13.87 -8.05
CA THR A 227 14.04 13.69 -8.52
C THR A 227 14.94 13.46 -7.33
N ALA A 228 15.72 12.39 -7.38
CA ALA A 228 16.68 12.02 -6.33
C ALA A 228 18.10 12.15 -6.82
N ASN A 229 18.96 12.68 -5.95
CA ASN A 229 20.41 12.63 -6.06
C ASN A 229 20.95 11.92 -4.80
N TYR A 230 21.96 11.07 -4.97
CA TYR A 230 22.59 10.35 -3.87
C TYR A 230 24.04 10.07 -4.17
N ASN A 231 24.95 10.45 -3.26
CA ASN A 231 26.39 10.35 -3.44
C ASN A 231 27.05 9.15 -2.75
N GLY A 232 26.27 8.19 -2.27
CA GLY A 232 26.74 7.05 -1.48
C GLY A 232 26.64 7.24 0.03
N SER A 233 26.46 8.48 0.51
CA SER A 233 26.31 8.79 1.94
C SER A 233 25.06 9.61 2.22
N ASN A 234 24.85 10.69 1.44
CA ASN A 234 23.73 11.60 1.60
C ASN A 234 22.97 11.73 0.28
N GLY A 235 21.69 11.91 0.39
CA GLY A 235 20.81 12.12 -0.75
C GLY A 235 19.85 13.28 -0.56
N THR A 236 19.34 13.77 -1.68
CA THR A 236 18.32 14.82 -1.74
C THR A 236 17.16 14.39 -2.60
N LEU A 237 15.96 14.82 -2.21
CA LEU A 237 14.73 14.69 -2.98
C LEU A 237 14.19 16.07 -3.30
N THR A 238 13.82 16.28 -4.56
CA THR A 238 13.17 17.51 -5.05
C THR A 238 11.95 17.14 -5.88
N GLY A 239 11.07 18.10 -6.13
CA GLY A 239 9.84 17.88 -6.88
C GLY A 239 8.59 18.00 -6.03
N SER A 240 7.47 17.56 -6.54
CA SER A 240 6.19 17.69 -5.86
C SER A 240 5.24 16.54 -6.19
N ILE A 241 4.30 16.32 -5.27
CA ILE A 241 3.15 15.42 -5.46
C ILE A 241 1.86 16.17 -5.20
N THR A 242 0.80 15.83 -5.89
CA THR A 242 -0.50 16.49 -5.75
C THR A 242 -1.65 15.50 -5.81
N ASN A 243 -2.75 15.85 -5.13
CA ASN A 243 -4.04 15.16 -5.27
C ASN A 243 -5.05 15.97 -6.10
N GLY A 244 -4.58 17.01 -6.79
CA GLY A 244 -5.44 17.93 -7.54
C GLY A 244 -5.96 19.12 -6.73
N THR A 245 -6.02 19.01 -5.42
CA THR A 245 -6.47 20.08 -4.51
C THR A 245 -5.32 20.65 -3.68
N SER A 246 -4.44 19.78 -3.24
CA SER A 246 -3.28 20.12 -2.40
C SER A 246 -2.00 19.60 -3.03
N THR A 247 -0.92 20.35 -2.88
CA THR A 247 0.42 19.98 -3.36
C THR A 247 1.39 19.92 -2.19
N VAL A 248 2.19 18.85 -2.17
CA VAL A 248 3.33 18.72 -1.26
C VAL A 248 4.59 18.94 -2.07
N ASN A 249 5.37 19.94 -1.67
CA ASN A 249 6.63 20.28 -2.30
C ASN A 249 7.79 19.72 -1.45
N PHE A 250 8.69 18.94 -2.07
CA PHE A 250 9.85 18.31 -1.41
C PHE A 250 11.10 19.21 -1.38
N ASN A 251 11.03 20.39 -1.96
CA ASN A 251 12.06 21.43 -1.86
C ASN A 251 11.47 22.82 -1.54
N PRO A 252 10.70 22.94 -0.43
CA PRO A 252 10.08 24.21 -0.07
C PRO A 252 11.15 25.31 0.13
N GLY A 253 10.95 26.48 -0.50
CA GLY A 253 11.92 27.57 -0.43
C GLY A 253 13.29 27.24 -1.04
N GLY A 254 13.39 26.22 -1.90
CA GLY A 254 14.64 25.77 -2.52
C GLY A 254 15.45 24.79 -1.65
N VAL A 255 14.97 24.45 -0.46
CA VAL A 255 15.64 23.47 0.44
C VAL A 255 15.12 22.08 0.15
N ALA A 256 15.98 21.21 -0.38
CA ALA A 256 15.63 19.83 -0.70
C ALA A 256 15.39 18.98 0.56
N THR A 257 14.49 17.99 0.47
CA THR A 257 14.36 16.94 1.46
C THR A 257 15.60 16.05 1.43
N THR A 258 16.18 15.74 2.57
CA THR A 258 17.39 14.94 2.68
C THR A 258 17.14 13.52 3.21
N PHE A 259 18.01 12.59 2.83
CA PHE A 259 18.06 11.22 3.36
C PHE A 259 19.52 10.74 3.39
N THR A 260 19.80 9.67 4.13
CA THR A 260 21.16 9.16 4.33
C THR A 260 21.26 7.67 4.02
N ALA A 261 22.47 7.14 3.87
CA ALA A 261 22.74 5.71 3.71
C ALA A 261 22.15 4.87 4.86
N ALA A 262 22.23 5.38 6.09
CA ALA A 262 21.70 4.70 7.28
C ALA A 262 20.18 4.52 7.25
N SER A 263 19.47 5.32 6.46
CA SER A 263 18.01 5.22 6.31
C SER A 263 17.56 4.02 5.47
N GLN A 264 18.48 3.33 4.78
CA GLN A 264 18.17 2.19 3.90
C GLN A 264 17.02 2.50 2.91
N GLY A 265 17.09 3.65 2.28
CA GLY A 265 16.06 4.10 1.33
C GLY A 265 14.78 4.65 1.96
N LYS A 266 14.70 4.75 3.27
CA LYS A 266 13.62 5.47 3.96
C LYS A 266 13.95 6.96 4.02
N PHE A 267 12.93 7.81 3.86
CA PHE A 267 13.05 9.24 4.04
C PHE A 267 11.84 9.82 4.79
N THR A 268 12.04 10.98 5.39
CA THR A 268 10.96 11.75 6.02
C THR A 268 10.99 13.20 5.50
N HIS A 269 9.82 13.82 5.45
CA HIS A 269 9.65 15.20 5.04
C HIS A 269 8.69 15.90 6.00
N THR A 270 8.76 17.23 6.07
CA THR A 270 7.89 18.06 6.92
C THR A 270 7.91 17.60 8.38
N ASN A 271 9.09 17.55 9.01
CA ASN A 271 9.28 17.15 10.41
C ASN A 271 8.69 15.76 10.73
N GLY A 272 8.78 14.81 9.80
CA GLY A 272 8.31 13.43 9.99
C GLY A 272 6.80 13.25 9.80
N THR A 273 6.09 14.23 9.27
CA THR A 273 4.66 14.07 8.92
C THR A 273 4.46 13.32 7.61
N ILE A 274 5.48 13.24 6.77
CA ILE A 274 5.51 12.45 5.55
C ILE A 274 6.65 11.45 5.66
N GLU A 275 6.35 10.20 5.39
CA GLU A 275 7.30 9.11 5.38
C GLU A 275 7.25 8.41 4.03
N GLY A 276 8.41 8.03 3.48
CA GLY A 276 8.50 7.30 2.24
C GLY A 276 9.63 6.28 2.23
N GLN A 277 9.57 5.34 1.27
CA GLN A 277 10.53 4.27 1.08
C GLN A 277 10.81 4.09 -0.41
N PHE A 278 12.09 3.92 -0.76
CA PHE A 278 12.50 3.47 -2.08
C PHE A 278 12.40 1.95 -2.19
N TYR A 279 11.87 1.48 -3.31
CA TYR A 279 11.80 0.06 -3.66
C TYR A 279 12.58 -0.20 -4.94
N ASN A 280 13.27 -1.33 -4.98
CA ASN A 280 13.94 -1.80 -6.18
C ASN A 280 12.89 -2.40 -7.12
N TRP A 281 12.88 -1.92 -8.35
CA TRP A 281 12.05 -2.47 -9.41
C TRP A 281 12.93 -3.38 -10.29
N PRO A 282 12.51 -4.61 -10.61
CA PRO A 282 13.18 -5.34 -11.68
C PRO A 282 13.00 -4.58 -12.98
N SER A 283 14.10 -4.26 -13.63
CA SER A 283 14.12 -3.49 -14.88
C SER A 283 13.18 -4.12 -15.90
N ILE A 284 12.18 -3.36 -16.31
CA ILE A 284 11.58 -3.60 -17.62
C ILE A 284 12.55 -2.94 -18.60
N VAL A 285 13.27 -3.75 -19.36
CA VAL A 285 14.03 -3.29 -20.52
C VAL A 285 13.06 -2.50 -21.39
N PRO A 286 13.33 -1.22 -21.71
CA PRO A 286 12.55 -0.57 -22.74
C PRO A 286 12.81 -1.34 -24.03
N LEU A 287 11.78 -1.95 -24.57
CA LEU A 287 11.81 -2.36 -25.96
C LEU A 287 11.87 -1.09 -26.80
N VAL A 288 12.96 -0.97 -27.54
CA VAL A 288 13.21 0.06 -28.57
C VAL A 288 12.12 -0.02 -29.63
#